data_097f6d1c3d92372554ab6b948eac2e9e
#
_entry.id   097f6d1c3d92372554ab6b948eac2e9e
#
_cell.length_a   1.000
_cell.length_b   1.000
_cell.length_c   1.000
_cell.angle_alpha   90.00
_cell.angle_beta   90.00
_cell.angle_gamma   90.00
#
_symmetry.space_group_name_H-M   'P 1'
#
loop_
_entity.id
_entity.type
_entity.pdbx_description
1 polymer ?
#
loop_
_entity_poly.entity_id
_entity_poly.type
_entity_poly.pdbx_seq_one_letter_code
_entity_poly.pdbx_strand_id
1 'polypeptide(L)'
;INEDAPTGTGLLAFTIGDVETPAGSLTVTRTSSNLVLVPLANVVLGGSDASRTVIVTPAPNQFGSTTITLTVSDGTNTVNTNFTVNVASVNDDPTITIIADQIINENTTTGPLAFTIGDVETPVGSLTVTRSSSNNTLVPLANIVLGGSGANRTVTVTPAANQFGAATI
;
A
#
# COMPACT_ATOMS: atom_id res chain seq x y z
N ILE A 1 -14.67 6.13 -1.63
CA ILE A 1 -13.40 6.82 -1.83
C ILE A 1 -12.38 5.84 -2.41
N ASN A 2 -11.29 6.34 -2.99
CA ASN A 2 -10.18 5.52 -3.44
C ASN A 2 -9.17 5.31 -2.30
N GLU A 3 -8.41 4.21 -2.36
CA GLU A 3 -7.21 4.11 -1.52
C GLU A 3 -6.22 5.23 -1.88
N ASP A 4 -5.26 5.48 -1.00
CA ASP A 4 -4.26 6.54 -1.15
C ASP A 4 -4.82 7.97 -1.34
N ALA A 5 -6.14 8.13 -1.13
CA ALA A 5 -6.77 9.46 -1.17
C ALA A 5 -6.32 10.29 0.05
N PRO A 6 -5.53 11.36 -0.13
CA PRO A 6 -4.93 12.11 0.99
C PRO A 6 -5.96 12.83 1.85
N THR A 7 -7.15 13.09 1.32
CA THR A 7 -8.24 13.79 2.03
C THR A 7 -9.28 12.84 2.62
N GLY A 8 -9.15 11.53 2.40
CA GLY A 8 -10.11 10.53 2.87
C GLY A 8 -11.53 10.80 2.35
N THR A 9 -12.53 10.68 3.24
CA THR A 9 -13.95 10.97 2.90
C THR A 9 -14.24 12.45 2.67
N GLY A 10 -13.29 13.35 2.97
CA GLY A 10 -13.61 14.73 3.22
C GLY A 10 -14.39 14.90 4.54
N LEU A 11 -14.88 16.10 4.78
CA LEU A 11 -15.56 16.47 6.03
C LEU A 11 -17.04 16.03 5.98
N LEU A 12 -17.37 15.03 6.80
CA LEU A 12 -18.76 14.57 6.96
C LEU A 12 -19.36 15.22 8.21
N ALA A 13 -20.44 15.98 8.04
CA ALA A 13 -21.13 16.66 9.14
C ALA A 13 -22.20 15.78 9.76
N PHE A 14 -22.36 15.86 11.08
CA PHE A 14 -23.46 15.26 11.85
C PHE A 14 -23.84 16.14 13.02
N THR A 15 -25.00 15.91 13.59
CA THR A 15 -25.49 16.68 14.75
C THR A 15 -25.69 15.74 15.94
N ILE A 16 -25.43 16.30 17.12
CA ILE A 16 -25.69 15.64 18.39
C ILE A 16 -26.56 16.56 19.27
N GLY A 17 -27.34 15.97 20.16
CA GLY A 17 -28.17 16.71 21.11
C GLY A 17 -28.72 15.78 22.16
N ASP A 18 -29.11 16.38 23.28
CA ASP A 18 -29.77 15.77 24.42
C ASP A 18 -30.72 16.81 25.02
N VAL A 19 -31.77 16.37 25.68
CA VAL A 19 -32.79 17.29 26.25
C VAL A 19 -32.28 17.92 27.53
N GLU A 20 -31.61 17.16 28.37
CA GLU A 20 -31.16 17.57 29.71
C GLU A 20 -29.71 18.02 29.71
N THR A 21 -28.86 17.51 28.79
CA THR A 21 -27.43 17.77 28.76
C THR A 21 -27.06 18.71 27.60
N PRO A 22 -26.44 19.86 27.90
CA PRO A 22 -25.98 20.77 26.84
C PRO A 22 -25.07 20.07 25.85
N ALA A 23 -25.24 20.30 24.56
CA ALA A 23 -24.51 19.63 23.48
C ALA A 23 -22.97 19.73 23.60
N GLY A 24 -22.47 20.83 24.19
CA GLY A 24 -21.03 21.02 24.47
C GLY A 24 -20.47 20.09 25.56
N SER A 25 -21.33 19.50 26.40
CA SER A 25 -20.96 18.56 27.46
C SER A 25 -21.02 17.10 26.99
N LEU A 26 -21.66 16.85 25.85
CA LEU A 26 -21.71 15.49 25.26
C LEU A 26 -20.35 15.06 24.74
N THR A 27 -19.99 13.81 25.02
CA THR A 27 -18.76 13.19 24.49
C THR A 27 -19.07 12.37 23.25
N VAL A 28 -18.16 12.39 22.27
CA VAL A 28 -18.27 11.56 21.07
C VAL A 28 -17.06 10.65 20.98
N THR A 29 -17.30 9.36 20.86
CA THR A 29 -16.27 8.35 20.61
C THR A 29 -16.50 7.66 19.27
N ARG A 30 -15.50 6.91 18.80
CA ARG A 30 -15.51 6.27 17.49
C ARG A 30 -14.91 4.87 17.55
N THR A 31 -15.36 3.98 16.66
CA THR A 31 -14.75 2.69 16.40
C THR A 31 -14.73 2.40 14.90
N SER A 32 -13.83 1.52 14.48
CA SER A 32 -13.74 0.99 13.10
C SER A 32 -13.79 -0.53 13.15
N SER A 33 -14.59 -1.14 12.30
CA SER A 33 -14.72 -2.60 12.21
C SER A 33 -13.50 -3.26 11.54
N ASN A 34 -12.69 -2.49 10.82
CA ASN A 34 -11.45 -2.94 10.18
C ASN A 34 -10.32 -1.94 10.45
N LEU A 35 -9.53 -2.21 11.49
CA LEU A 35 -8.44 -1.35 11.93
C LEU A 35 -7.21 -1.41 11.01
N VAL A 36 -7.10 -2.40 10.12
CA VAL A 36 -6.07 -2.46 9.09
C VAL A 36 -6.40 -1.47 7.98
N LEU A 37 -7.64 -1.48 7.51
CA LEU A 37 -8.13 -0.55 6.49
C LEU A 37 -8.22 0.88 7.01
N VAL A 38 -8.80 1.07 8.20
CA VAL A 38 -8.96 2.38 8.84
C VAL A 38 -8.58 2.29 10.32
N PRO A 39 -7.33 2.60 10.67
CA PRO A 39 -6.89 2.76 12.06
C PRO A 39 -7.67 3.88 12.76
N LEU A 40 -7.91 3.78 14.07
CA LEU A 40 -8.66 4.80 14.81
C LEU A 40 -8.03 6.18 14.76
N ALA A 41 -6.72 6.28 14.62
CA ALA A 41 -6.02 7.56 14.44
C ALA A 41 -6.46 8.29 13.16
N ASN A 42 -6.91 7.53 12.16
CA ASN A 42 -7.36 8.01 10.86
C ASN A 42 -8.86 8.38 10.82
N VAL A 43 -9.57 8.22 11.93
CA VAL A 43 -10.94 8.70 12.11
C VAL A 43 -10.89 9.96 12.96
N VAL A 44 -10.88 11.13 12.36
CA VAL A 44 -10.70 12.41 13.03
C VAL A 44 -12.06 13.05 13.29
N LEU A 45 -12.36 13.27 14.57
CA LEU A 45 -13.57 13.99 15.01
C LEU A 45 -13.26 15.48 15.15
N GLY A 46 -14.21 16.31 14.76
CA GLY A 46 -14.13 17.77 14.86
C GLY A 46 -15.50 18.41 15.14
N GLY A 47 -15.53 19.76 15.05
CA GLY A 47 -16.72 20.55 15.36
C GLY A 47 -16.88 20.81 16.85
N SER A 48 -17.91 21.57 17.22
CA SER A 48 -18.24 21.95 18.61
C SER A 48 -19.75 21.91 18.84
N ASP A 49 -20.12 21.87 20.08
CA ASP A 49 -21.52 21.86 20.53
C ASP A 49 -22.36 20.80 19.78
N ALA A 50 -23.47 21.18 19.19
CA ALA A 50 -24.34 20.29 18.44
C ALA A 50 -23.80 19.94 17.04
N SER A 51 -22.93 20.77 16.46
CA SER A 51 -22.43 20.61 15.10
C SER A 51 -21.08 19.90 15.12
N ARG A 52 -21.05 18.66 14.72
CA ARG A 52 -19.87 17.79 14.73
C ARG A 52 -19.47 17.38 13.31
N THR A 53 -18.24 16.97 13.20
CA THR A 53 -17.70 16.46 11.93
C THR A 53 -16.85 15.23 12.16
N VAL A 54 -16.74 14.41 11.13
CA VAL A 54 -15.79 13.30 11.07
C VAL A 54 -15.13 13.24 9.71
N ILE A 55 -13.83 12.96 9.70
CA ILE A 55 -13.05 12.65 8.50
C ILE A 55 -12.51 11.24 8.70
N VAL A 56 -12.60 10.40 7.67
CA VAL A 56 -12.06 9.04 7.67
C VAL A 56 -11.07 8.91 6.53
N THR A 57 -9.82 8.59 6.86
CA THR A 57 -8.75 8.38 5.87
C THR A 57 -8.30 6.93 5.92
N PRO A 58 -8.33 6.16 4.82
CA PRO A 58 -7.77 4.83 4.79
C PRO A 58 -6.27 4.81 5.11
N ALA A 59 -5.76 3.66 5.54
CA ALA A 59 -4.34 3.42 5.54
C ALA A 59 -3.83 3.30 4.09
N PRO A 60 -2.57 3.67 3.80
CA PRO A 60 -1.99 3.53 2.47
C PRO A 60 -2.08 2.09 1.96
N ASN A 61 -2.33 1.91 0.66
CA ASN A 61 -2.38 0.62 0.00
C ASN A 61 -3.41 -0.34 0.65
N GLN A 62 -4.52 0.21 1.18
CA GLN A 62 -5.58 -0.58 1.78
C GLN A 62 -6.92 -0.27 1.14
N PHE A 63 -7.58 -1.29 0.63
CA PHE A 63 -8.89 -1.21 -0.01
C PHE A 63 -9.87 -2.23 0.58
N GLY A 64 -11.15 -2.04 0.31
CA GLY A 64 -12.23 -2.87 0.85
C GLY A 64 -13.28 -2.05 1.57
N SER A 65 -13.88 -2.59 2.61
CA SER A 65 -15.00 -1.98 3.34
C SER A 65 -14.77 -1.99 4.84
N THR A 66 -15.17 -0.91 5.51
CA THR A 66 -15.21 -0.81 6.97
C THR A 66 -16.46 -0.08 7.42
N THR A 67 -16.95 -0.43 8.61
CA THR A 67 -18.03 0.30 9.28
C THR A 67 -17.44 1.16 10.38
N ILE A 68 -17.72 2.45 10.33
CA ILE A 68 -17.38 3.42 11.38
C ILE A 68 -18.61 3.59 12.27
N THR A 69 -18.43 3.39 13.56
CA THR A 69 -19.49 3.65 14.55
C THR A 69 -19.11 4.87 15.38
N LEU A 70 -20.01 5.82 15.47
CA LEU A 70 -19.93 6.99 16.35
C LEU A 70 -20.86 6.77 17.54
N THR A 71 -20.33 6.96 18.74
CA THR A 71 -21.10 6.83 19.98
C THR A 71 -21.08 8.16 20.73
N VAL A 72 -22.27 8.66 21.06
CA VAL A 72 -22.49 9.89 21.86
C VAL A 72 -22.88 9.47 23.26
N SER A 73 -22.32 10.13 24.27
CA SER A 73 -22.65 9.90 25.69
C SER A 73 -22.86 11.21 26.44
N ASP A 74 -23.87 11.21 27.30
CA ASP A 74 -24.13 12.24 28.32
C ASP A 74 -23.44 11.95 29.67
N GLY A 75 -22.71 10.81 29.76
CA GLY A 75 -22.05 10.32 30.98
C GLY A 75 -22.87 9.24 31.71
N THR A 76 -24.16 9.09 31.39
CA THR A 76 -25.07 8.07 31.95
C THR A 76 -25.55 7.11 30.88
N ASN A 77 -26.00 7.65 29.77
CA ASN A 77 -26.52 6.89 28.63
C ASN A 77 -25.63 7.10 27.38
N THR A 78 -25.80 6.17 26.44
CA THR A 78 -25.12 6.26 25.16
C THR A 78 -26.06 5.95 24.01
N VAL A 79 -25.87 6.63 22.89
CA VAL A 79 -26.51 6.31 21.63
C VAL A 79 -25.44 6.23 20.54
N ASN A 80 -25.62 5.36 19.58
CA ASN A 80 -24.67 5.22 18.49
C ASN A 80 -25.35 5.28 17.11
N THR A 81 -24.55 5.68 16.13
CA THR A 81 -24.88 5.58 14.71
C THR A 81 -23.68 5.01 13.97
N ASN A 82 -23.90 4.45 12.80
CA ASN A 82 -22.82 3.93 12.00
C ASN A 82 -23.01 4.26 10.52
N PHE A 83 -21.91 4.26 9.79
CA PHE A 83 -21.88 4.37 8.34
C PHE A 83 -20.74 3.52 7.76
N THR A 84 -20.92 3.09 6.54
CA THR A 84 -19.93 2.27 5.82
C THR A 84 -19.04 3.15 4.95
N VAL A 85 -17.75 2.93 5.02
CA VAL A 85 -16.75 3.49 4.11
C VAL A 85 -16.28 2.38 3.19
N ASN A 86 -16.55 2.55 1.88
CA ASN A 86 -16.03 1.69 0.83
C ASN A 86 -14.82 2.38 0.21
N VAL A 87 -13.70 1.69 0.21
CA VAL A 87 -12.43 2.13 -0.36
C VAL A 87 -12.18 1.30 -1.60
N ALA A 88 -12.17 1.96 -2.74
CA ALA A 88 -11.89 1.31 -4.03
C ALA A 88 -10.38 1.17 -4.22
N SER A 89 -9.97 0.04 -4.76
CA SER A 89 -8.59 -0.18 -5.20
C SER A 89 -8.23 0.76 -6.35
N VAL A 90 -7.01 1.26 -6.33
CA VAL A 90 -6.38 2.03 -7.41
C VAL A 90 -5.06 1.31 -7.73
N ASN A 91 -4.84 1.00 -9.00
CA ASN A 91 -3.64 0.24 -9.37
C ASN A 91 -2.36 1.00 -9.05
N ASP A 92 -1.51 0.39 -8.25
CA ASP A 92 -0.15 0.83 -7.96
C ASP A 92 0.86 0.29 -9.00
N ASP A 93 2.01 0.92 -9.10
CA ASP A 93 3.10 0.41 -9.93
C ASP A 93 3.79 -0.78 -9.24
N PRO A 94 4.15 -1.84 -10.01
CA PRO A 94 4.89 -2.95 -9.45
C PRO A 94 6.27 -2.52 -8.95
N THR A 95 6.75 -3.19 -7.92
CA THR A 95 8.03 -2.92 -7.29
C THR A 95 9.06 -3.99 -7.61
N ILE A 96 10.34 -3.57 -7.71
CA ILE A 96 11.50 -4.44 -7.85
C ILE A 96 12.65 -3.92 -7.00
N THR A 97 13.31 -4.82 -6.26
CA THR A 97 14.47 -4.42 -5.47
C THR A 97 15.73 -4.27 -6.32
N ILE A 98 16.58 -3.32 -5.94
CA ILE A 98 17.85 -3.04 -6.63
C ILE A 98 18.80 -4.24 -6.49
N ILE A 99 19.45 -4.59 -7.59
CA ILE A 99 20.59 -5.49 -7.64
C ILE A 99 21.84 -4.63 -7.78
N ALA A 100 22.84 -4.84 -6.90
CA ALA A 100 24.08 -4.10 -6.95
C ALA A 100 24.89 -4.43 -8.20
N ASP A 101 25.71 -3.46 -8.67
CA ASP A 101 26.62 -3.67 -9.77
C ASP A 101 27.59 -4.83 -9.50
N GLN A 102 27.89 -5.61 -10.53
CA GLN A 102 28.74 -6.78 -10.43
C GLN A 102 30.04 -6.56 -11.23
N ILE A 103 31.17 -6.98 -10.65
CA ILE A 103 32.46 -7.04 -11.31
C ILE A 103 32.88 -8.50 -11.35
N ILE A 104 32.98 -9.04 -12.56
CA ILE A 104 33.38 -10.43 -12.81
C ILE A 104 34.47 -10.46 -13.89
N ASN A 105 35.25 -11.54 -13.88
CA ASN A 105 36.22 -11.75 -14.95
C ASN A 105 35.51 -12.28 -16.21
N GLU A 106 36.12 -12.07 -17.38
CA GLU A 106 35.70 -12.77 -18.62
C GLU A 106 35.64 -14.28 -18.38
N ASN A 107 34.78 -14.97 -19.11
CA ASN A 107 34.57 -16.42 -18.99
C ASN A 107 34.07 -16.90 -17.62
N THR A 108 33.56 -16.00 -16.75
CA THR A 108 32.94 -16.35 -15.46
C THR A 108 31.48 -15.88 -15.42
N THR A 109 30.72 -16.39 -14.46
CA THR A 109 29.32 -16.01 -14.26
C THR A 109 29.13 -15.28 -12.94
N THR A 110 28.10 -14.41 -12.84
CA THR A 110 27.74 -13.74 -11.58
C THR A 110 27.29 -14.73 -10.49
N GLY A 111 26.86 -15.95 -10.87
CA GLY A 111 26.01 -16.75 -10.01
C GLY A 111 24.59 -16.14 -9.91
N PRO A 112 23.68 -16.75 -9.12
CA PRO A 112 22.33 -16.25 -8.97
C PRO A 112 22.31 -15.03 -8.03
N LEU A 113 21.97 -13.87 -8.59
CA LEU A 113 21.77 -12.62 -7.87
C LEU A 113 20.28 -12.52 -7.47
N ALA A 114 20.01 -12.44 -6.19
CA ALA A 114 18.65 -12.40 -5.67
C ALA A 114 18.03 -10.99 -5.76
N PHE A 115 16.75 -10.94 -6.08
CA PHE A 115 15.92 -9.74 -6.00
C PHE A 115 14.48 -10.12 -5.68
N THR A 116 13.68 -9.15 -5.25
CA THR A 116 12.26 -9.36 -4.98
C THR A 116 11.41 -8.48 -5.88
N ILE A 117 10.24 -8.98 -6.22
CA ILE A 117 9.19 -8.24 -6.92
C ILE A 117 7.91 -8.25 -6.09
N GLY A 118 7.09 -7.24 -6.24
CA GLY A 118 5.80 -7.13 -5.56
C GLY A 118 4.89 -6.12 -6.24
N ASP A 119 3.63 -6.18 -5.87
CA ASP A 119 2.58 -5.26 -6.31
C ASP A 119 1.46 -5.33 -5.26
N VAL A 120 0.74 -4.25 -5.05
CA VAL A 120 -0.32 -4.17 -4.03
C VAL A 120 -1.56 -4.94 -4.48
N GLU A 121 -1.98 -4.76 -5.73
CA GLU A 121 -3.21 -5.33 -6.29
C GLU A 121 -2.97 -6.61 -7.08
N THR A 122 -1.79 -6.72 -7.72
CA THR A 122 -1.48 -7.83 -8.61
C THR A 122 -0.78 -8.96 -7.87
N PRO A 123 -1.36 -10.16 -7.80
CA PRO A 123 -0.69 -11.31 -7.20
C PRO A 123 0.68 -11.54 -7.85
N VAL A 124 1.72 -11.75 -7.04
CA VAL A 124 3.11 -11.91 -7.49
C VAL A 124 3.30 -13.02 -8.54
N GLY A 125 2.42 -14.02 -8.57
CA GLY A 125 2.41 -15.07 -9.59
C GLY A 125 1.99 -14.61 -10.99
N SER A 126 1.32 -13.44 -11.07
CA SER A 126 0.88 -12.83 -12.33
C SER A 126 1.88 -11.79 -12.84
N LEU A 127 2.85 -11.38 -12.01
CA LEU A 127 3.88 -10.45 -12.42
C LEU A 127 4.90 -11.12 -13.34
N THR A 128 5.25 -10.43 -14.42
CA THR A 128 6.25 -10.88 -15.39
C THR A 128 7.55 -10.08 -15.22
N VAL A 129 8.68 -10.79 -15.29
CA VAL A 129 10.01 -10.17 -15.31
C VAL A 129 10.61 -10.38 -16.70
N THR A 130 10.97 -9.30 -17.35
CA THR A 130 11.67 -9.31 -18.62
C THR A 130 13.13 -8.92 -18.44
N ARG A 131 13.96 -9.17 -19.45
CA ARG A 131 15.39 -8.84 -19.44
C ARG A 131 15.81 -8.13 -20.70
N SER A 132 16.80 -7.27 -20.59
CA SER A 132 17.45 -6.64 -21.72
C SER A 132 18.95 -6.52 -21.46
N SER A 133 19.73 -6.20 -22.47
CA SER A 133 21.17 -5.96 -22.39
C SER A 133 21.52 -4.77 -23.26
N SER A 134 22.24 -3.82 -22.71
CA SER A 134 22.77 -2.67 -23.48
C SER A 134 23.90 -3.06 -24.45
N ASN A 135 24.49 -4.26 -24.29
CA ASN A 135 25.56 -4.79 -25.13
C ASN A 135 25.36 -6.29 -25.37
N ASN A 136 24.60 -6.62 -26.40
CA ASN A 136 24.30 -8.02 -26.76
C ASN A 136 25.51 -8.82 -27.30
N THR A 137 26.60 -8.15 -27.66
CA THR A 137 27.86 -8.82 -28.02
C THR A 137 28.56 -9.32 -26.77
N LEU A 138 28.61 -8.49 -25.72
CA LEU A 138 29.19 -8.88 -24.44
C LEU A 138 28.27 -9.81 -23.66
N VAL A 139 26.98 -9.48 -23.54
CA VAL A 139 25.99 -10.25 -22.83
C VAL A 139 24.77 -10.48 -23.73
N PRO A 140 24.74 -11.56 -24.51
CA PRO A 140 23.56 -11.97 -25.27
C PRO A 140 22.36 -12.25 -24.34
N LEU A 141 21.14 -11.98 -24.78
CA LEU A 141 19.94 -12.23 -23.97
C LEU A 141 19.81 -13.69 -23.50
N ALA A 142 20.28 -14.65 -24.29
CA ALA A 142 20.30 -16.07 -23.92
C ALA A 142 21.16 -16.34 -22.68
N ASN A 143 22.14 -15.48 -22.43
CA ASN A 143 23.09 -15.58 -21.32
C ASN A 143 22.62 -14.88 -20.05
N ILE A 144 21.42 -14.31 -20.06
CA ILE A 144 20.75 -13.74 -18.89
C ILE A 144 19.66 -14.72 -18.50
N VAL A 145 19.84 -15.45 -17.42
CA VAL A 145 18.91 -16.49 -16.97
C VAL A 145 18.14 -15.98 -15.76
N LEU A 146 16.83 -15.87 -15.92
CA LEU A 146 15.90 -15.54 -14.82
C LEU A 146 15.48 -16.83 -14.13
N GLY A 147 15.41 -16.80 -12.80
CA GLY A 147 15.01 -17.91 -11.94
C GLY A 147 14.21 -17.45 -10.73
N GLY A 148 13.97 -18.37 -9.80
CA GLY A 148 13.16 -18.13 -8.62
C GLY A 148 11.66 -18.28 -8.88
N SER A 149 10.84 -18.03 -7.87
CA SER A 149 9.38 -18.13 -7.94
C SER A 149 8.71 -17.19 -6.95
N GLY A 150 7.43 -16.88 -7.19
CA GLY A 150 6.69 -15.94 -6.34
C GLY A 150 7.37 -14.58 -6.31
N ALA A 151 7.50 -13.99 -5.13
CA ALA A 151 8.17 -12.71 -4.94
C ALA A 151 9.70 -12.82 -5.06
N ASN A 152 10.28 -13.97 -4.72
CA ASN A 152 11.74 -14.16 -4.69
C ASN A 152 12.24 -14.62 -6.06
N ARG A 153 13.02 -13.79 -6.71
CA ARG A 153 13.55 -14.01 -8.06
C ARG A 153 15.07 -13.99 -8.05
N THR A 154 15.65 -14.53 -9.09
CA THR A 154 17.10 -14.48 -9.31
C THR A 154 17.38 -14.13 -10.77
N VAL A 155 18.53 -13.51 -10.99
CA VAL A 155 19.12 -13.36 -12.33
C VAL A 155 20.56 -13.86 -12.29
N THR A 156 20.94 -14.61 -13.29
CA THR A 156 22.32 -15.06 -13.51
C THR A 156 22.79 -14.53 -14.88
N VAL A 157 23.94 -13.87 -14.89
CA VAL A 157 24.50 -13.28 -16.10
C VAL A 157 25.85 -13.93 -16.41
N THR A 158 26.02 -14.36 -17.65
CA THR A 158 27.26 -14.95 -18.15
C THR A 158 27.71 -14.21 -19.41
N PRO A 159 28.85 -13.51 -19.40
CA PRO A 159 29.40 -12.90 -20.62
C PRO A 159 29.63 -13.93 -21.74
N ALA A 160 29.61 -13.49 -22.98
CA ALA A 160 30.06 -14.30 -24.10
C ALA A 160 31.57 -14.62 -23.94
N ALA A 161 31.97 -15.78 -24.47
CA ALA A 161 33.36 -16.24 -24.34
C ALA A 161 34.36 -15.21 -24.87
N ASN A 162 35.42 -14.94 -24.08
CA ASN A 162 36.49 -14.02 -24.40
C ASN A 162 36.02 -12.58 -24.68
N GLN A 163 34.86 -12.20 -24.11
CA GLN A 163 34.34 -10.83 -24.17
C GLN A 163 34.55 -10.11 -22.85
N PHE A 164 34.99 -8.88 -22.90
CA PHE A 164 35.19 -8.02 -21.74
C PHE A 164 34.62 -6.60 -22.00
N GLY A 165 34.34 -5.85 -20.94
CA GLY A 165 33.77 -4.52 -21.02
C GLY A 165 32.62 -4.35 -20.04
N ALA A 166 31.67 -3.44 -20.34
CA ALA A 166 30.50 -3.16 -19.50
C ALA A 166 29.21 -3.37 -20.29
N ALA A 167 28.19 -3.84 -19.58
CA ALA A 167 26.80 -3.93 -20.04
C ALA A 167 25.87 -3.62 -18.88
N THR A 168 24.77 -2.91 -19.17
CA THR A 168 23.65 -2.76 -18.25
C THR A 168 22.59 -3.80 -18.61
N ILE A 169 22.13 -4.50 -17.59
CA ILE A 169 21.09 -5.53 -17.69
C ILE A 169 19.79 -4.98 -17.11
#